data_40925aaf3e921950623d7f85d1382485
#
_entry.id   40925aaf3e921950623d7f85d1382485
#
_cell.length_a   1.000
_cell.length_b   1.000
_cell.length_c   1.000
_cell.angle_alpha   90.00
_cell.angle_beta   90.00
_cell.angle_gamma   90.00
#
_symmetry.space_group_name_H-M   'P 1'
#
loop_
_entity.id
_entity.type
_entity.pdbx_description
1 polymer ?
#
loop_
_entity_poly.entity_id
_entity_poly.type
_entity_poly.pdbx_seq_one_letter_code
_entity_poly.pdbx_strand_id
1 'polypeptide(L)'
;MLTPNEDVGLSTFPTIAFIGGGNMAKAIIGGLLDSGCPTGNISVVVPTQATRLTLNAMGIEQVNSSPGSREFNADILVLAVKPQMVATALPPLKAQLSARTTVLSVIAGVTAETLAQLLGISDIGQIVRCMPNTPSLIGQGVTGVHAADSTDAAKRAMISQILEAIGEVFWLDSEGDIDNITAISGSGPAYFFLFMESLSAAGVAMGFSEEVASKLAVQTALGAARLAQQSPETLAQLRRNVTSPGGTTEQAINTFIEGGLPALVASAANASKQRSIEISKELA
;
A
#
# COMPACT_ATOMS: atom_id res chain seq x y z
N MET A 1 -33.10 3.45 -3.00
CA MET A 1 -32.89 2.45 -1.93
C MET A 1 -31.98 1.38 -2.51
N LEU A 2 -30.69 1.47 -2.21
CA LEU A 2 -29.73 0.41 -2.56
C LEU A 2 -29.82 -0.63 -1.45
N THR A 3 -30.10 -1.85 -1.83
CA THR A 3 -30.07 -2.99 -0.92
C THR A 3 -28.66 -3.17 -0.37
N PRO A 4 -28.47 -3.50 0.90
CA PRO A 4 -27.16 -3.81 1.45
C PRO A 4 -26.60 -5.02 0.68
N ASN A 5 -25.34 -4.92 0.22
CA ASN A 5 -24.58 -6.06 -0.27
C ASN A 5 -24.64 -7.17 0.80
N GLU A 6 -25.04 -8.37 0.38
CA GLU A 6 -24.90 -9.56 1.19
C GLU A 6 -23.41 -9.71 1.56
N ASP A 7 -23.14 -9.65 2.86
CA ASP A 7 -21.85 -9.96 3.46
C ASP A 7 -21.42 -11.37 3.04
N VAL A 8 -20.61 -11.48 2.00
CA VAL A 8 -19.81 -12.67 1.72
C VAL A 8 -18.54 -12.62 2.59
N GLY A 9 -18.73 -12.34 3.87
CA GLY A 9 -17.66 -12.47 4.85
C GLY A 9 -17.31 -13.95 5.00
N LEU A 10 -16.06 -14.32 4.70
CA LEU A 10 -15.53 -15.61 5.13
C LEU A 10 -15.76 -15.70 6.65
N SER A 11 -16.45 -16.71 7.12
CA SER A 11 -16.83 -16.88 8.52
C SER A 11 -15.62 -17.09 9.45
N THR A 12 -14.41 -17.17 8.92
CA THR A 12 -13.15 -17.34 9.67
C THR A 12 -11.99 -16.65 8.96
N PHE A 13 -11.21 -15.88 9.72
CA PHE A 13 -9.96 -15.33 9.23
C PHE A 13 -8.93 -16.44 8.96
N PRO A 14 -8.13 -16.35 7.87
CA PRO A 14 -7.03 -17.27 7.63
C PRO A 14 -5.93 -17.13 8.68
N THR A 15 -5.06 -18.13 8.76
CA THR A 15 -3.80 -18.01 9.47
C THR A 15 -2.80 -17.21 8.63
N ILE A 16 -2.21 -16.16 9.22
CA ILE A 16 -1.36 -15.21 8.51
C ILE A 16 0.00 -15.13 9.20
N ALA A 17 1.05 -15.45 8.47
CA ALA A 17 2.42 -15.29 8.93
C ALA A 17 3.10 -14.12 8.23
N PHE A 18 3.86 -13.34 8.96
CA PHE A 18 4.63 -12.23 8.41
C PHE A 18 6.13 -12.50 8.52
N ILE A 19 6.85 -12.30 7.43
CA ILE A 19 8.31 -12.19 7.42
C ILE A 19 8.67 -10.72 7.33
N GLY A 20 9.08 -10.16 8.47
CA GLY A 20 9.28 -8.72 8.63
C GLY A 20 8.16 -8.04 9.42
N GLY A 21 8.52 -7.03 10.21
CA GLY A 21 7.62 -6.27 11.10
C GLY A 21 7.79 -4.75 10.94
N GLY A 22 8.05 -4.29 9.72
CA GLY A 22 8.15 -2.86 9.40
C GLY A 22 6.81 -2.12 9.44
N ASN A 23 6.79 -0.87 9.02
CA ASN A 23 5.58 -0.04 9.07
C ASN A 23 4.42 -0.64 8.27
N MET A 24 4.70 -1.22 7.09
CA MET A 24 3.65 -1.83 6.28
C MET A 24 3.08 -3.11 6.91
N ALA A 25 3.93 -3.97 7.48
CA ALA A 25 3.46 -5.12 8.25
C ALA A 25 2.57 -4.69 9.42
N LYS A 26 2.97 -3.65 10.16
CA LYS A 26 2.18 -3.10 11.27
C LYS A 26 0.86 -2.49 10.79
N ALA A 27 0.83 -1.84 9.63
CA ALA A 27 -0.40 -1.31 9.04
C ALA A 27 -1.39 -2.45 8.73
N ILE A 28 -0.93 -3.51 8.05
CA ILE A 28 -1.76 -4.67 7.71
C ILE A 28 -2.24 -5.37 8.99
N ILE A 29 -1.35 -5.60 9.95
CA ILE A 29 -1.70 -6.22 11.24
C ILE A 29 -2.74 -5.36 11.97
N GLY A 30 -2.53 -4.04 12.08
CA GLY A 30 -3.47 -3.14 12.73
C GLY A 30 -4.85 -3.17 12.06
N GLY A 31 -4.91 -3.04 10.74
CA GLY A 31 -6.17 -3.11 9.99
C GLY A 31 -6.88 -4.45 10.17
N LEU A 32 -6.15 -5.58 10.18
CA LEU A 32 -6.71 -6.90 10.45
C LEU A 32 -7.30 -7.00 11.85
N LEU A 33 -6.60 -6.50 12.87
CA LEU A 33 -7.10 -6.49 14.25
C LEU A 33 -8.34 -5.61 14.38
N ASP A 34 -8.35 -4.43 13.78
CA ASP A 34 -9.50 -3.52 13.76
C ASP A 34 -10.70 -4.13 13.03
N SER A 35 -10.45 -5.02 12.04
CA SER A 35 -11.46 -5.79 11.33
C SER A 35 -11.91 -7.07 12.08
N GLY A 36 -11.40 -7.31 13.30
CA GLY A 36 -11.80 -8.43 14.14
C GLY A 36 -11.00 -9.72 13.92
N CYS A 37 -9.88 -9.69 13.21
CA CYS A 37 -9.01 -10.85 13.09
C CYS A 37 -8.45 -11.25 14.46
N PRO A 38 -8.60 -12.52 14.89
CA PRO A 38 -8.04 -12.97 16.15
C PRO A 38 -6.50 -12.87 16.17
N THR A 39 -5.93 -12.34 17.24
CA THR A 39 -4.46 -12.26 17.42
C THR A 39 -3.79 -13.61 17.26
N GLY A 40 -4.47 -14.69 17.68
CA GLY A 40 -4.00 -16.07 17.52
C GLY A 40 -3.84 -16.54 16.06
N ASN A 41 -4.45 -15.85 15.08
CA ASN A 41 -4.30 -16.15 13.66
C ASN A 41 -3.04 -15.50 13.05
N ILE A 42 -2.41 -14.57 13.78
CA ILE A 42 -1.28 -13.79 13.28
C ILE A 42 0.02 -14.27 13.93
N SER A 43 1.03 -14.53 13.12
CA SER A 43 2.41 -14.74 13.58
C SER A 43 3.38 -13.84 12.82
N VAL A 44 4.45 -13.40 13.48
CA VAL A 44 5.43 -12.47 12.89
C VAL A 44 6.84 -12.94 13.17
N VAL A 45 7.66 -12.99 12.14
CA VAL A 45 9.08 -13.28 12.24
C VAL A 45 9.90 -12.00 12.07
N VAL A 46 10.56 -11.59 13.14
CA VAL A 46 11.39 -10.39 13.18
C VAL A 46 12.62 -10.61 14.04
N PRO A 47 13.85 -10.46 13.50
CA PRO A 47 15.07 -10.66 14.29
C PRO A 47 15.29 -9.56 15.34
N THR A 48 14.80 -8.33 15.11
CA THR A 48 15.05 -7.17 15.96
C THR A 48 14.16 -7.17 17.21
N GLN A 49 14.76 -7.21 18.40
CA GLN A 49 14.04 -7.25 19.69
C GLN A 49 13.09 -6.05 19.88
N ALA A 50 13.52 -4.83 19.54
CA ALA A 50 12.68 -3.63 19.68
C ALA A 50 11.37 -3.74 18.86
N THR A 51 11.45 -4.28 17.63
CA THR A 51 10.27 -4.50 16.81
C THR A 51 9.36 -5.58 17.39
N ARG A 52 9.94 -6.66 17.95
CA ARG A 52 9.14 -7.70 18.64
C ARG A 52 8.35 -7.12 19.81
N LEU A 53 8.98 -6.29 20.64
CA LEU A 53 8.29 -5.62 21.76
C LEU A 53 7.14 -4.74 21.28
N THR A 54 7.32 -4.01 20.17
CA THR A 54 6.25 -3.20 19.59
C THR A 54 5.07 -4.06 19.13
N LEU A 55 5.34 -5.19 18.46
CA LEU A 55 4.29 -6.10 17.98
C LEU A 55 3.57 -6.79 19.14
N ASN A 56 4.30 -7.19 20.20
CA ASN A 56 3.70 -7.73 21.40
C ASN A 56 2.77 -6.69 22.08
N ALA A 57 3.15 -5.41 22.09
CA ALA A 57 2.30 -4.33 22.59
C ALA A 57 1.02 -4.12 21.75
N MET A 58 1.00 -4.56 20.49
CA MET A 58 -0.20 -4.62 19.64
C MET A 58 -1.07 -5.85 19.91
N GLY A 59 -0.69 -6.71 20.89
CA GLY A 59 -1.41 -7.93 21.24
C GLY A 59 -1.01 -9.17 20.45
N ILE A 60 0.03 -9.12 19.62
CA ILE A 60 0.51 -10.28 18.89
C ILE A 60 1.42 -11.11 19.78
N GLU A 61 0.97 -12.30 20.17
CA GLU A 61 1.72 -13.20 21.05
C GLU A 61 2.78 -14.03 20.30
N GLN A 62 2.51 -14.35 19.04
CA GLN A 62 3.35 -15.21 18.19
C GLN A 62 4.38 -14.36 17.43
N VAL A 63 5.36 -13.80 18.17
CA VAL A 63 6.44 -12.98 17.58
C VAL A 63 7.79 -13.65 17.80
N ASN A 64 8.37 -14.16 16.72
CA ASN A 64 9.55 -15.00 16.72
C ASN A 64 10.79 -14.29 16.11
N SER A 65 11.99 -14.77 16.44
CA SER A 65 13.22 -14.29 15.80
C SER A 65 13.57 -15.05 14.51
N SER A 66 13.02 -16.24 14.33
CA SER A 66 13.18 -17.11 13.16
C SER A 66 11.88 -17.86 12.86
N PRO A 67 11.62 -18.21 11.60
CA PRO A 67 10.43 -18.95 11.22
C PRO A 67 10.46 -20.39 11.72
N GLY A 68 9.29 -20.95 11.99
CA GLY A 68 9.07 -22.32 12.40
C GLY A 68 7.94 -22.99 11.64
N SER A 69 7.50 -24.16 12.10
CA SER A 69 6.46 -24.96 11.41
C SER A 69 5.13 -24.21 11.24
N ARG A 70 4.82 -23.27 12.15
CA ARG A 70 3.61 -22.46 12.08
C ARG A 70 3.63 -21.53 10.85
N GLU A 71 4.73 -20.79 10.66
CA GLU A 71 4.87 -19.85 9.56
C GLU A 71 4.92 -20.56 8.21
N PHE A 72 5.52 -21.74 8.16
CA PHE A 72 5.60 -22.55 6.93
C PHE A 72 4.25 -23.15 6.49
N ASN A 73 3.30 -23.30 7.39
CA ASN A 73 1.98 -23.87 7.14
C ASN A 73 0.83 -22.86 7.24
N ALA A 74 1.13 -21.57 7.38
CA ALA A 74 0.11 -20.52 7.35
C ALA A 74 -0.64 -20.53 6.00
N ASP A 75 -1.90 -20.13 6.01
CA ASP A 75 -2.67 -19.97 4.77
C ASP A 75 -2.07 -18.86 3.91
N ILE A 76 -1.64 -17.77 4.56
CA ILE A 76 -0.99 -16.63 3.91
C ILE A 76 0.37 -16.35 4.56
N LEU A 77 1.41 -16.23 3.73
CA LEU A 77 2.72 -15.74 4.13
C LEU A 77 2.98 -14.35 3.55
N VAL A 78 2.95 -13.34 4.39
CA VAL A 78 3.21 -11.96 3.99
C VAL A 78 4.72 -11.68 4.04
N LEU A 79 5.31 -11.34 2.92
CA LEU A 79 6.70 -10.91 2.80
C LEU A 79 6.77 -9.39 2.93
N ALA A 80 7.24 -8.91 4.08
CA ALA A 80 7.29 -7.48 4.43
C ALA A 80 8.69 -7.03 4.89
N VAL A 81 9.72 -7.58 4.28
CA VAL A 81 11.11 -7.16 4.48
C VAL A 81 11.49 -6.05 3.50
N LYS A 82 12.57 -5.32 3.80
CA LYS A 82 13.13 -4.35 2.85
C LYS A 82 13.70 -5.07 1.62
N PRO A 83 13.64 -4.48 0.41
CA PRO A 83 14.18 -5.10 -0.81
C PRO A 83 15.61 -5.62 -0.66
N GLN A 84 16.48 -4.86 0.01
CA GLN A 84 17.89 -5.21 0.25
C GLN A 84 18.08 -6.46 1.14
N MET A 85 17.04 -6.86 1.86
CA MET A 85 17.08 -8.03 2.75
C MET A 85 16.59 -9.31 2.09
N VAL A 86 16.03 -9.23 0.89
CA VAL A 86 15.38 -10.36 0.19
C VAL A 86 16.34 -11.54 0.02
N ALA A 87 17.55 -11.27 -0.47
CA ALA A 87 18.57 -12.29 -0.72
C ALA A 87 19.03 -13.04 0.55
N THR A 88 18.84 -12.46 1.72
CA THR A 88 19.21 -13.08 3.00
C THR A 88 18.01 -13.65 3.77
N ALA A 89 16.83 -13.02 3.65
CA ALA A 89 15.66 -13.38 4.44
C ALA A 89 14.84 -14.52 3.82
N LEU A 90 14.79 -14.63 2.49
CA LEU A 90 13.92 -15.62 1.81
C LEU A 90 14.54 -17.02 1.64
N PRO A 91 15.83 -17.19 1.33
CA PRO A 91 16.41 -18.53 1.11
C PRO A 91 16.19 -19.52 2.29
N PRO A 92 16.23 -19.11 3.57
CA PRO A 92 15.91 -20.01 4.68
C PRO A 92 14.49 -20.59 4.65
N LEU A 93 13.55 -19.97 3.90
CA LEU A 93 12.17 -20.44 3.73
C LEU A 93 12.05 -21.48 2.61
N LYS A 94 13.06 -21.59 1.76
CA LYS A 94 13.06 -22.47 0.59
C LYS A 94 12.79 -23.92 0.98
N ALA A 95 11.91 -24.56 0.22
CA ALA A 95 11.51 -25.96 0.37
C ALA A 95 10.84 -26.33 1.72
N GLN A 96 10.49 -25.32 2.54
CA GLN A 96 9.80 -25.54 3.81
C GLN A 96 8.35 -25.06 3.77
N LEU A 97 7.99 -24.23 2.79
CA LEU A 97 6.64 -23.72 2.63
C LEU A 97 5.68 -24.80 2.17
N SER A 98 4.50 -24.81 2.74
CA SER A 98 3.40 -25.67 2.28
C SER A 98 2.98 -25.27 0.86
N ALA A 99 2.68 -26.27 0.02
CA ALA A 99 2.12 -26.01 -1.32
C ALA A 99 0.73 -25.31 -1.27
N ARG A 100 0.09 -25.27 -0.10
CA ARG A 100 -1.20 -24.57 0.11
C ARG A 100 -1.00 -23.10 0.51
N THR A 101 0.17 -22.73 1.02
CA THR A 101 0.44 -21.37 1.48
C THR A 101 0.45 -20.41 0.29
N THR A 102 -0.34 -19.35 0.36
CA THR A 102 -0.25 -18.24 -0.61
C THR A 102 0.77 -17.21 -0.10
N VAL A 103 1.71 -16.84 -0.94
CA VAL A 103 2.74 -15.83 -0.62
C VAL A 103 2.23 -14.47 -1.09
N LEU A 104 2.03 -13.54 -0.15
CA LEU A 104 1.68 -12.15 -0.43
C LEU A 104 2.90 -11.27 -0.24
N SER A 105 3.43 -10.72 -1.31
CA SER A 105 4.61 -9.84 -1.26
C SER A 105 4.21 -8.37 -1.31
N VAL A 106 4.60 -7.59 -0.29
CA VAL A 106 4.55 -6.13 -0.28
C VAL A 106 5.91 -5.51 -0.61
N ILE A 107 6.85 -6.30 -1.14
CA ILE A 107 8.22 -5.87 -1.39
C ILE A 107 8.29 -5.15 -2.74
N ALA A 108 8.70 -3.88 -2.71
CA ALA A 108 8.91 -3.12 -3.95
C ALA A 108 10.06 -3.71 -4.78
N GLY A 109 9.89 -3.74 -6.11
CA GLY A 109 10.94 -4.09 -7.03
C GLY A 109 11.34 -5.57 -7.08
N VAL A 110 10.60 -6.51 -6.45
CA VAL A 110 10.88 -7.95 -6.54
C VAL A 110 9.76 -8.63 -7.31
N THR A 111 10.10 -9.24 -8.44
CA THR A 111 9.13 -9.91 -9.32
C THR A 111 8.64 -11.24 -8.72
N ALA A 112 7.46 -11.70 -9.17
CA ALA A 112 6.92 -13.00 -8.77
C ALA A 112 7.89 -14.14 -9.17
N GLU A 113 8.54 -14.03 -10.32
CA GLU A 113 9.55 -15.00 -10.76
C GLU A 113 10.75 -15.05 -9.81
N THR A 114 11.32 -13.89 -9.45
CA THR A 114 12.42 -13.81 -8.47
C THR A 114 12.00 -14.40 -7.12
N LEU A 115 10.79 -14.10 -6.64
CA LEU A 115 10.26 -14.67 -5.41
C LEU A 115 10.12 -16.20 -5.52
N ALA A 116 9.61 -16.71 -6.64
CA ALA A 116 9.46 -18.15 -6.88
C ALA A 116 10.81 -18.86 -6.82
N GLN A 117 11.84 -18.33 -7.48
CA GLN A 117 13.20 -18.88 -7.47
C GLN A 117 13.80 -18.91 -6.06
N LEU A 118 13.70 -17.79 -5.32
CA LEU A 118 14.25 -17.67 -3.97
C LEU A 118 13.57 -18.58 -2.96
N LEU A 119 12.26 -18.77 -3.10
CA LEU A 119 11.44 -19.60 -2.20
C LEU A 119 11.36 -21.08 -2.66
N GLY A 120 11.83 -21.39 -3.87
CA GLY A 120 11.72 -22.74 -4.44
C GLY A 120 10.29 -23.15 -4.78
N ILE A 121 9.43 -22.18 -5.10
CA ILE A 121 8.03 -22.37 -5.49
C ILE A 121 7.98 -22.66 -6.99
N SER A 122 7.33 -23.76 -7.37
CA SER A 122 7.16 -24.15 -8.79
C SER A 122 5.85 -23.65 -9.40
N ASP A 123 4.81 -23.45 -8.58
CA ASP A 123 3.52 -22.91 -9.01
C ASP A 123 3.48 -21.40 -8.75
N ILE A 124 3.65 -20.61 -9.80
CA ILE A 124 3.60 -19.15 -9.73
C ILE A 124 2.25 -18.64 -9.20
N GLY A 125 1.18 -19.42 -9.31
CA GLY A 125 -0.14 -19.11 -8.76
C GLY A 125 -0.20 -19.08 -7.22
N GLN A 126 0.88 -19.49 -6.54
CA GLN A 126 1.04 -19.28 -5.10
C GLN A 126 1.48 -17.87 -4.74
N ILE A 127 1.97 -17.07 -5.70
CA ILE A 127 2.58 -15.77 -5.43
C ILE A 127 1.66 -14.65 -5.88
N VAL A 128 1.34 -13.77 -4.95
CA VAL A 128 0.60 -12.53 -5.18
C VAL A 128 1.52 -11.37 -4.83
N ARG A 129 1.67 -10.45 -5.75
CA ARG A 129 2.37 -9.19 -5.49
C ARG A 129 1.39 -8.08 -5.21
N CYS A 130 1.71 -7.24 -4.26
CA CYS A 130 0.93 -6.02 -4.03
C CYS A 130 1.83 -4.84 -3.69
N MET A 131 1.29 -3.65 -3.96
CA MET A 131 1.93 -2.38 -3.65
C MET A 131 0.94 -1.51 -2.89
N PRO A 132 0.93 -1.61 -1.55
CA PRO A 132 0.21 -0.68 -0.68
C PRO A 132 0.95 0.65 -0.55
N ASN A 133 0.32 1.63 0.08
CA ASN A 133 0.92 2.92 0.38
C ASN A 133 0.79 3.30 1.87
N THR A 134 1.47 4.37 2.30
CA THR A 134 1.55 4.76 3.71
C THR A 134 0.22 5.14 4.37
N PRO A 135 -0.81 5.69 3.69
CA PRO A 135 -2.13 5.91 4.30
C PRO A 135 -2.83 4.64 4.80
N SER A 136 -2.34 3.47 4.44
CA SER A 136 -2.75 2.18 5.03
C SER A 136 -2.62 2.14 6.55
N LEU A 137 -1.72 2.95 7.15
CA LEU A 137 -1.56 3.07 8.60
C LEU A 137 -2.82 3.60 9.31
N ILE A 138 -3.71 4.23 8.59
CA ILE A 138 -4.98 4.79 9.10
C ILE A 138 -6.20 4.23 8.33
N GLY A 139 -6.06 3.09 7.67
CA GLY A 139 -7.15 2.46 6.90
C GLY A 139 -7.59 3.23 5.65
N GLN A 140 -6.77 4.16 5.15
CA GLN A 140 -7.04 4.98 3.97
C GLN A 140 -6.02 4.72 2.86
N GLY A 141 -5.53 3.48 2.80
CA GLY A 141 -4.55 3.05 1.82
C GLY A 141 -5.16 2.80 0.44
N VAL A 142 -4.26 2.73 -0.53
CA VAL A 142 -4.54 2.19 -1.87
C VAL A 142 -3.54 1.08 -2.12
N THR A 143 -4.03 -0.10 -2.50
CA THR A 143 -3.19 -1.25 -2.78
C THR A 143 -3.45 -1.77 -4.20
N GLY A 144 -2.45 -1.70 -5.07
CA GLY A 144 -2.46 -2.44 -6.33
C GLY A 144 -2.05 -3.89 -6.09
N VAL A 145 -2.75 -4.85 -6.70
CA VAL A 145 -2.52 -6.28 -6.53
C VAL A 145 -2.42 -6.97 -7.88
N HIS A 146 -1.42 -7.81 -8.06
CA HIS A 146 -1.30 -8.68 -9.22
C HIS A 146 -1.01 -10.12 -8.79
N ALA A 147 -1.66 -11.05 -9.47
CA ALA A 147 -1.42 -12.49 -9.36
C ALA A 147 -1.56 -13.15 -10.74
N ALA A 148 -0.85 -14.24 -10.94
CA ALA A 148 -0.95 -15.02 -12.15
C ALA A 148 -2.39 -15.53 -12.39
N ASP A 149 -2.75 -15.81 -13.65
CA ASP A 149 -4.08 -16.33 -14.02
C ASP A 149 -4.38 -17.69 -13.36
N SER A 150 -3.35 -18.45 -13.04
CA SER A 150 -3.47 -19.74 -12.30
C SER A 150 -3.85 -19.57 -10.84
N THR A 151 -3.85 -18.35 -10.29
CA THR A 151 -4.29 -18.06 -8.92
C THR A 151 -5.81 -18.18 -8.84
N ASP A 152 -6.28 -19.11 -8.03
CA ASP A 152 -7.71 -19.41 -7.91
C ASP A 152 -8.50 -18.28 -7.23
N ALA A 153 -9.83 -18.26 -7.46
CA ALA A 153 -10.72 -17.21 -6.96
C ALA A 153 -10.78 -17.15 -5.42
N ALA A 154 -10.63 -18.29 -4.73
CA ALA A 154 -10.66 -18.32 -3.26
C ALA A 154 -9.42 -17.61 -2.68
N LYS A 155 -8.24 -17.85 -3.26
CA LYS A 155 -7.01 -17.12 -2.88
C LYS A 155 -7.14 -15.62 -3.15
N ARG A 156 -7.68 -15.23 -4.32
CA ARG A 156 -7.93 -13.82 -4.65
C ARG A 156 -8.87 -13.17 -3.64
N ALA A 157 -9.98 -13.82 -3.26
CA ALA A 157 -10.92 -13.32 -2.27
C ALA A 157 -10.26 -13.16 -0.89
N MET A 158 -9.46 -14.14 -0.46
CA MET A 158 -8.73 -14.09 0.81
C MET A 158 -7.72 -12.93 0.84
N ILE A 159 -6.99 -12.70 -0.24
CA ILE A 159 -6.05 -11.57 -0.37
C ILE A 159 -6.80 -10.24 -0.35
N SER A 160 -7.93 -10.12 -1.07
CA SER A 160 -8.76 -8.92 -1.03
C SER A 160 -9.20 -8.59 0.40
N GLN A 161 -9.73 -9.57 1.13
CA GLN A 161 -10.16 -9.38 2.52
C GLN A 161 -9.03 -8.84 3.43
N ILE A 162 -7.81 -9.38 3.29
CA ILE A 162 -6.64 -8.91 4.06
C ILE A 162 -6.28 -7.47 3.73
N LEU A 163 -6.30 -7.12 2.45
CA LEU A 163 -5.85 -5.81 1.99
C LEU A 163 -6.93 -4.73 2.11
N GLU A 164 -8.21 -5.09 2.03
CA GLU A 164 -9.35 -4.20 2.29
C GLU A 164 -9.39 -3.71 3.74
N ALA A 165 -8.80 -4.44 4.67
CA ALA A 165 -8.61 -4.00 6.05
C ALA A 165 -7.74 -2.72 6.19
N ILE A 166 -6.99 -2.36 5.15
CA ILE A 166 -6.08 -1.20 5.15
C ILE A 166 -6.43 -0.13 4.09
N GLY A 167 -7.50 -0.33 3.32
CA GLY A 167 -7.96 0.63 2.31
C GLY A 167 -8.52 -0.02 1.04
N GLU A 168 -8.52 0.71 -0.07
CA GLU A 168 -9.05 0.24 -1.34
C GLU A 168 -8.07 -0.69 -2.07
N VAL A 169 -8.58 -1.72 -2.74
CA VAL A 169 -7.81 -2.75 -3.45
C VAL A 169 -8.12 -2.70 -4.95
N PHE A 170 -7.08 -2.64 -5.76
CA PHE A 170 -7.16 -2.63 -7.22
C PHE A 170 -6.41 -3.83 -7.80
N TRP A 171 -7.15 -4.79 -8.37
CA TRP A 171 -6.54 -5.89 -9.10
C TRP A 171 -6.04 -5.40 -10.46
N LEU A 172 -4.79 -5.72 -10.77
CA LEU A 172 -4.07 -5.25 -11.95
C LEU A 172 -3.99 -6.39 -12.98
N ASP A 173 -4.11 -6.03 -14.26
CA ASP A 173 -4.10 -7.00 -15.36
C ASP A 173 -2.70 -7.60 -15.61
N SER A 174 -1.65 -6.83 -15.36
CA SER A 174 -0.27 -7.29 -15.57
C SER A 174 0.63 -7.00 -14.37
N GLU A 175 1.68 -7.82 -14.19
CA GLU A 175 2.69 -7.57 -13.15
C GLU A 175 3.41 -6.23 -13.34
N GLY A 176 3.61 -5.79 -14.59
CA GLY A 176 4.22 -4.51 -14.90
C GLY A 176 3.41 -3.30 -14.42
N ASP A 177 2.11 -3.46 -14.18
CA ASP A 177 1.26 -2.40 -13.62
C ASP A 177 1.55 -2.11 -12.14
N ILE A 178 2.28 -2.99 -11.45
CA ILE A 178 2.82 -2.72 -10.11
C ILE A 178 3.74 -1.49 -10.14
N ASP A 179 4.53 -1.29 -11.21
CA ASP A 179 5.38 -0.10 -11.34
C ASP A 179 4.55 1.17 -11.62
N ASN A 180 3.44 1.03 -12.36
CA ASN A 180 2.51 2.12 -12.60
C ASN A 180 1.82 2.55 -11.29
N ILE A 181 1.30 1.58 -10.52
CA ILE A 181 0.66 1.87 -9.24
C ILE A 181 1.66 2.43 -8.23
N THR A 182 2.91 1.96 -8.23
CA THR A 182 3.99 2.51 -7.41
C THR A 182 4.18 3.99 -7.67
N ALA A 183 4.19 4.41 -8.93
CA ALA A 183 4.36 5.80 -9.31
C ALA A 183 3.17 6.68 -8.93
N ILE A 184 1.95 6.16 -8.99
CA ILE A 184 0.72 6.95 -8.76
C ILE A 184 0.32 6.93 -7.28
N SER A 185 0.12 5.75 -6.68
CA SER A 185 -0.37 5.62 -5.32
C SER A 185 0.71 5.29 -4.30
N GLY A 186 1.73 4.52 -4.68
CA GLY A 186 2.84 4.18 -3.77
C GLY A 186 3.64 5.41 -3.36
N SER A 187 4.09 6.19 -4.32
CA SER A 187 4.83 7.45 -4.12
C SER A 187 3.91 8.66 -3.94
N GLY A 188 2.66 8.56 -4.38
CA GLY A 188 1.66 9.64 -4.37
C GLY A 188 1.50 10.40 -3.06
N PRO A 189 1.48 9.76 -1.89
CA PRO A 189 1.40 10.47 -0.62
C PRO A 189 2.51 11.51 -0.43
N ALA A 190 3.73 11.21 -0.87
CA ALA A 190 4.84 12.17 -0.80
C ALA A 190 4.62 13.39 -1.70
N TYR A 191 3.96 13.22 -2.87
CA TYR A 191 3.62 14.33 -3.76
C TYR A 191 2.62 15.30 -3.11
N PHE A 192 1.59 14.73 -2.46
CA PHE A 192 0.62 15.54 -1.73
C PHE A 192 1.23 16.20 -0.50
N PHE A 193 2.14 15.54 0.23
CA PHE A 193 2.85 16.18 1.32
C PHE A 193 3.69 17.36 0.84
N LEU A 194 4.43 17.21 -0.27
CA LEU A 194 5.20 18.30 -0.86
C LEU A 194 4.31 19.46 -1.31
N PHE A 195 3.14 19.18 -1.89
CA PHE A 195 2.19 20.22 -2.29
C PHE A 195 1.63 20.95 -1.06
N MET A 196 1.24 20.24 -0.01
CA MET A 196 0.75 20.83 1.25
C MET A 196 1.85 21.66 1.94
N GLU A 197 3.08 21.17 1.95
CA GLU A 197 4.25 21.89 2.47
C GLU A 197 4.46 23.20 1.72
N SER A 198 4.42 23.16 0.38
CA SER A 198 4.57 24.35 -0.47
C SER A 198 3.44 25.36 -0.25
N LEU A 199 2.20 24.89 -0.11
CA LEU A 199 1.03 25.73 0.18
C LEU A 199 1.13 26.35 1.58
N SER A 200 1.60 25.61 2.56
CA SER A 200 1.86 26.12 3.92
C SER A 200 2.94 27.21 3.90
N ALA A 201 4.05 26.98 3.20
CA ALA A 201 5.11 27.98 3.07
C ALA A 201 4.62 29.29 2.42
N ALA A 202 3.76 29.20 1.39
CA ALA A 202 3.11 30.35 0.79
C ALA A 202 2.21 31.09 1.80
N GLY A 203 1.46 30.36 2.63
CA GLY A 203 0.65 30.94 3.70
C GLY A 203 1.48 31.71 4.73
N VAL A 204 2.63 31.17 5.12
CA VAL A 204 3.58 31.87 6.02
C VAL A 204 4.09 33.16 5.37
N ALA A 205 4.44 33.12 4.09
CA ALA A 205 4.88 34.31 3.34
C ALA A 205 3.79 35.38 3.22
N MET A 206 2.50 34.98 3.32
CA MET A 206 1.35 35.89 3.37
C MET A 206 1.04 36.43 4.77
N GLY A 207 1.81 36.01 5.82
CA GLY A 207 1.67 36.52 7.18
C GLY A 207 0.93 35.63 8.17
N PHE A 208 0.54 34.41 7.79
CA PHE A 208 0.03 33.42 8.77
C PHE A 208 1.16 32.86 9.62
N SER A 209 0.87 32.45 10.86
CA SER A 209 1.81 31.63 11.60
C SER A 209 1.98 30.26 10.94
N GLU A 210 3.13 29.61 11.14
CA GLU A 210 3.44 28.27 10.60
C GLU A 210 2.35 27.24 10.98
N GLU A 211 1.91 27.28 12.24
CA GLU A 211 0.85 26.39 12.73
C GLU A 211 -0.47 26.61 11.96
N VAL A 212 -0.89 27.86 11.76
CA VAL A 212 -2.13 28.18 11.04
C VAL A 212 -2.01 27.81 9.57
N ALA A 213 -0.90 28.16 8.91
CA ALA A 213 -0.66 27.87 7.49
C ALA A 213 -0.67 26.35 7.22
N SER A 214 -0.02 25.56 8.08
CA SER A 214 -0.01 24.10 7.99
C SER A 214 -1.42 23.51 8.15
N LYS A 215 -2.18 23.95 9.15
CA LYS A 215 -3.57 23.50 9.36
C LYS A 215 -4.46 23.84 8.16
N LEU A 216 -4.33 25.03 7.59
CA LEU A 216 -5.08 25.45 6.40
C LEU A 216 -4.77 24.54 5.22
N ALA A 217 -3.49 24.27 4.93
CA ALA A 217 -3.07 23.44 3.81
C ALA A 217 -3.60 22.01 3.94
N VAL A 218 -3.41 21.39 5.13
CA VAL A 218 -3.86 20.01 5.38
C VAL A 218 -5.39 19.90 5.31
N GLN A 219 -6.13 20.80 5.97
CA GLN A 219 -7.58 20.73 5.99
C GLN A 219 -8.21 20.98 4.62
N THR A 220 -7.61 21.88 3.82
CA THR A 220 -8.04 22.13 2.45
C THR A 220 -7.84 20.91 1.56
N ALA A 221 -6.68 20.28 1.63
CA ALA A 221 -6.39 19.06 0.86
C ALA A 221 -7.33 17.90 1.25
N LEU A 222 -7.53 17.69 2.56
CA LEU A 222 -8.45 16.67 3.07
C LEU A 222 -9.89 16.92 2.60
N GLY A 223 -10.38 18.16 2.67
CA GLY A 223 -11.73 18.52 2.24
C GLY A 223 -11.92 18.31 0.74
N ALA A 224 -10.95 18.72 -0.08
CA ALA A 224 -10.98 18.54 -1.52
C ALA A 224 -10.99 17.05 -1.92
N ALA A 225 -10.14 16.21 -1.28
CA ALA A 225 -10.07 14.79 -1.53
C ALA A 225 -11.39 14.07 -1.15
N ARG A 226 -11.96 14.39 0.02
CA ARG A 226 -13.25 13.83 0.45
C ARG A 226 -14.40 14.24 -0.45
N LEU A 227 -14.42 15.51 -0.89
CA LEU A 227 -15.43 15.97 -1.84
C LEU A 227 -15.32 15.21 -3.16
N ALA A 228 -14.11 15.01 -3.66
CA ALA A 228 -13.88 14.25 -4.89
C ALA A 228 -14.31 12.78 -4.76
N GLN A 229 -14.05 12.14 -3.60
CA GLN A 229 -14.44 10.76 -3.34
C GLN A 229 -15.96 10.57 -3.29
N GLN A 230 -16.69 11.56 -2.75
CA GLN A 230 -18.15 11.49 -2.56
C GLN A 230 -18.94 11.99 -3.77
N SER A 231 -18.31 12.69 -4.70
CA SER A 231 -18.97 13.29 -5.85
C SER A 231 -19.00 12.33 -7.05
N PRO A 232 -20.10 12.28 -7.82
CA PRO A 232 -20.15 11.59 -9.10
C PRO A 232 -19.44 12.37 -10.23
N GLU A 233 -19.02 13.61 -9.97
CA GLU A 233 -18.41 14.47 -10.98
C GLU A 233 -16.93 14.15 -11.18
N THR A 234 -16.43 14.41 -12.40
CA THR A 234 -15.00 14.28 -12.67
C THR A 234 -14.18 15.34 -11.94
N LEU A 235 -12.91 15.05 -11.64
CA LEU A 235 -11.99 16.03 -11.04
C LEU A 235 -11.91 17.34 -11.82
N ALA A 236 -11.98 17.27 -13.16
CA ALA A 236 -12.02 18.45 -14.02
C ALA A 236 -13.29 19.28 -13.79
N GLN A 237 -14.44 18.64 -13.57
CA GLN A 237 -15.69 19.35 -13.29
C GLN A 237 -15.65 19.96 -11.88
N LEU A 238 -15.21 19.22 -10.86
CA LEU A 238 -15.06 19.75 -9.51
C LEU A 238 -14.16 21.00 -9.48
N ARG A 239 -13.04 20.95 -10.20
CA ARG A 239 -12.16 22.12 -10.36
C ARG A 239 -12.90 23.30 -10.99
N ARG A 240 -13.66 23.10 -12.06
CA ARG A 240 -14.46 24.17 -12.70
C ARG A 240 -15.48 24.77 -11.74
N ASN A 241 -16.15 23.95 -10.95
CA ASN A 241 -17.19 24.39 -10.02
C ASN A 241 -16.67 25.39 -8.96
N VAL A 242 -15.38 25.32 -8.63
CA VAL A 242 -14.74 26.24 -7.66
C VAL A 242 -13.88 27.31 -8.36
N THR A 243 -13.98 27.44 -9.69
CA THR A 243 -13.18 28.38 -10.50
C THR A 243 -14.10 29.35 -11.22
N SER A 244 -14.52 30.43 -10.54
CA SER A 244 -15.37 31.47 -11.15
C SER A 244 -14.58 32.30 -12.16
N PRO A 245 -15.19 32.66 -13.32
CA PRO A 245 -14.56 33.53 -14.29
C PRO A 245 -14.15 34.89 -13.68
N GLY A 246 -12.92 35.30 -13.94
CA GLY A 246 -12.31 36.52 -13.36
C GLY A 246 -11.99 36.42 -11.85
N GLY A 247 -12.20 35.27 -11.24
CA GLY A 247 -12.00 35.08 -9.79
C GLY A 247 -10.54 34.79 -9.40
N THR A 248 -10.27 34.81 -8.11
CA THR A 248 -8.95 34.52 -7.53
C THR A 248 -8.46 33.12 -7.82
N THR A 249 -9.39 32.14 -7.82
CA THR A 249 -9.09 30.73 -8.12
C THR A 249 -8.64 30.58 -9.57
N GLU A 250 -9.27 31.28 -10.52
CA GLU A 250 -8.89 31.21 -11.93
C GLU A 250 -7.46 31.71 -12.13
N GLN A 251 -7.07 32.83 -11.53
CA GLN A 251 -5.71 33.36 -11.59
C GLN A 251 -4.68 32.36 -11.05
N ALA A 252 -4.98 31.72 -9.91
CA ALA A 252 -4.11 30.71 -9.33
C ALA A 252 -3.99 29.47 -10.23
N ILE A 253 -5.10 28.96 -10.78
CA ILE A 253 -5.08 27.80 -11.68
C ILE A 253 -4.31 28.09 -12.96
N ASN A 254 -4.50 29.29 -13.54
CA ASN A 254 -3.75 29.71 -14.73
C ASN A 254 -2.26 29.75 -14.44
N THR A 255 -1.85 30.30 -13.30
CA THR A 255 -0.43 30.32 -12.88
C THR A 255 0.15 28.90 -12.80
N PHE A 256 -0.58 27.92 -12.24
CA PHE A 256 -0.13 26.52 -12.21
C PHE A 256 -0.02 25.90 -13.59
N ILE A 257 -0.99 26.17 -14.48
CA ILE A 257 -1.01 25.62 -15.85
C ILE A 257 0.14 26.22 -16.66
N GLU A 258 0.31 27.54 -16.64
CA GLU A 258 1.40 28.27 -17.32
C GLU A 258 2.77 27.88 -16.76
N GLY A 259 2.85 27.60 -15.46
CA GLY A 259 4.04 27.06 -14.80
C GLY A 259 4.32 25.60 -15.15
N GLY A 260 3.47 24.95 -15.97
CA GLY A 260 3.71 23.60 -16.49
C GLY A 260 3.41 22.47 -15.49
N LEU A 261 2.59 22.71 -14.45
CA LEU A 261 2.26 21.69 -13.44
C LEU A 261 1.84 20.32 -14.03
N PRO A 262 0.97 20.23 -15.07
CA PRO A 262 0.58 18.94 -15.62
C PRO A 262 1.77 18.16 -16.20
N ALA A 263 2.68 18.82 -16.90
CA ALA A 263 3.87 18.20 -17.48
C ALA A 263 4.87 17.78 -16.38
N LEU A 264 5.02 18.60 -15.34
CA LEU A 264 5.89 18.31 -14.20
C LEU A 264 5.40 17.07 -13.43
N VAL A 265 4.09 16.97 -13.17
CA VAL A 265 3.48 15.81 -12.50
C VAL A 265 3.69 14.53 -13.34
N ALA A 266 3.47 14.60 -14.66
CA ALA A 266 3.72 13.47 -15.54
C ALA A 266 5.19 13.04 -15.53
N SER A 267 6.13 13.98 -15.56
CA SER A 267 7.57 13.73 -15.49
C SER A 267 7.97 13.09 -14.16
N ALA A 268 7.46 13.61 -13.03
CA ALA A 268 7.74 13.09 -11.70
C ALA A 268 7.22 11.65 -11.52
N ALA A 269 5.99 11.37 -11.98
CA ALA A 269 5.42 10.02 -11.95
C ALA A 269 6.24 9.05 -12.82
N ASN A 270 6.65 9.45 -14.01
CA ASN A 270 7.51 8.64 -14.86
C ASN A 270 8.88 8.37 -14.22
N ALA A 271 9.50 9.34 -13.57
CA ALA A 271 10.76 9.15 -12.85
C ALA A 271 10.62 8.10 -11.73
N SER A 272 9.53 8.15 -10.97
CA SER A 272 9.22 7.13 -9.94
C SER A 272 9.03 5.75 -10.55
N LYS A 273 8.28 5.63 -11.65
CA LYS A 273 8.10 4.36 -12.38
C LYS A 273 9.43 3.80 -12.87
N GLN A 274 10.26 4.60 -13.52
CA GLN A 274 11.57 4.16 -14.02
C GLN A 274 12.47 3.67 -12.88
N ARG A 275 12.46 4.36 -11.74
CA ARG A 275 13.24 3.91 -10.57
C ARG A 275 12.72 2.58 -10.01
N SER A 276 11.41 2.34 -10.02
CA SER A 276 10.83 1.05 -9.63
C SER A 276 11.35 -0.09 -10.52
N ILE A 277 11.35 0.13 -11.84
CA ILE A 277 11.87 -0.83 -12.83
C ILE A 277 13.37 -1.09 -12.63
N GLU A 278 14.16 -0.06 -12.36
CA GLU A 278 15.60 -0.19 -12.09
C GLU A 278 15.86 -1.04 -10.84
N ILE A 279 15.12 -0.78 -9.75
CA ILE A 279 15.22 -1.57 -8.51
C ILE A 279 14.92 -3.05 -8.79
N SER A 280 13.91 -3.33 -9.61
CA SER A 280 13.59 -4.72 -10.00
C SER A 280 14.73 -5.40 -10.72
N LYS A 281 15.46 -4.69 -11.58
CA LYS A 281 16.64 -5.22 -12.30
C LYS A 281 17.86 -5.40 -11.39
N GLU A 282 18.03 -4.54 -10.40
CA GLU A 282 19.13 -4.63 -9.42
C GLU A 282 18.95 -5.83 -8.47
N LEU A 283 17.71 -6.33 -8.30
CA LEU A 283 17.36 -7.41 -7.39
C LEU A 283 17.12 -8.76 -8.09
N ALA A 284 17.09 -8.80 -9.42
CA ALA A 284 16.96 -10.00 -10.23
C ALA A 284 18.32 -10.71 -10.41
#